data_b68354d08cd8841c83d8b43429a6a206
#
_entry.id   b68354d08cd8841c83d8b43429a6a206
#
_cell.length_a   1.000
_cell.length_b   1.000
_cell.length_c   1.000
_cell.angle_alpha   90.00
_cell.angle_beta   90.00
_cell.angle_gamma   90.00
#
_symmetry.space_group_name_H-M   'P 1'
#
loop_
_entity.id
_entity.type
_entity.pdbx_description
1 polymer ?
#
loop_
_entity_poly.entity_id
_entity_poly.type
_entity_poly.pdbx_seq_one_letter_code
_entity_poly.pdbx_strand_id
1 'polypeptide(L)'
;MIPPDNYIIFLKFSEQRWIDSLVNGNFSFSCVGKFIQQAQATGDTVQGDSFKGYFARLKKDDKRLTIMRSRLKDDLEESNDGNYVLLRRKSALTVPIFCIYGYQCIDAVNEAPSSGKTRIRHNFDARLFDAFANKWNSSIVADDRRATYVILQARAFANRIAEMRDKELKNMLKKQRRERKALANRVLADRIQYDIDERGEFFINPTDNYPELLHKRCEYAYQYETRIYFPDIHLSHIFDRKSVAVSAFDKSCLL
;
A
#
# COMPACT_ATOMS: atom_id res chain seq x y z
N MET A 1 10.67 7.85 -4.79
CA MET A 1 11.65 6.77 -4.45
C MET A 1 11.67 6.67 -2.94
N ILE A 2 11.56 5.49 -2.36
CA ILE A 2 11.71 5.33 -0.90
C ILE A 2 13.13 5.75 -0.56
N PRO A 3 13.36 6.78 0.27
CA PRO A 3 14.69 7.10 0.72
C PRO A 3 15.17 5.97 1.63
N PRO A 4 16.11 5.12 1.21
CA PRO A 4 16.52 3.93 1.97
C PRO A 4 17.10 4.29 3.35
N ASP A 5 17.60 5.49 3.48
CA ASP A 5 18.26 5.96 4.70
C ASP A 5 17.28 6.28 5.85
N ASN A 6 15.98 6.41 5.55
CA ASN A 6 14.96 6.69 6.55
C ASN A 6 14.33 5.42 7.14
N TYR A 7 14.51 4.26 6.51
CA TYR A 7 13.94 3.00 6.98
C TYR A 7 15.00 2.10 7.58
N ILE A 8 14.64 1.41 8.65
CA ILE A 8 15.49 0.44 9.33
C ILE A 8 15.18 -0.96 8.81
N ILE A 9 13.91 -1.34 8.84
CA ILE A 9 13.43 -2.64 8.39
C ILE A 9 12.07 -2.50 7.68
N PHE A 10 11.75 -3.51 6.88
CA PHE A 10 10.42 -3.76 6.36
C PHE A 10 9.91 -5.11 6.85
N LEU A 11 8.61 -5.18 7.19
CA LEU A 11 7.94 -6.43 7.53
C LEU A 11 6.76 -6.64 6.58
N LYS A 12 6.67 -7.86 6.06
CA LYS A 12 5.50 -8.29 5.30
C LYS A 12 4.82 -9.43 6.03
N PHE A 13 3.57 -9.18 6.45
CA PHE A 13 2.67 -10.21 6.98
C PHE A 13 1.80 -10.73 5.84
N SER A 14 1.71 -12.05 5.67
CA SER A 14 0.86 -12.68 4.66
C SER A 14 0.73 -14.19 4.92
N GLU A 15 0.03 -14.91 4.03
CA GLU A 15 0.06 -16.36 3.99
C GLU A 15 1.42 -16.86 3.51
N GLN A 16 1.86 -18.03 3.98
CA GLN A 16 3.19 -18.61 3.69
C GLN A 16 3.49 -18.60 2.19
N ARG A 17 2.57 -19.08 1.36
CA ARG A 17 2.75 -19.11 -0.12
C ARG A 17 3.08 -17.76 -0.75
N TRP A 18 2.55 -16.66 -0.18
CA TRP A 18 2.84 -15.30 -0.68
C TRP A 18 4.17 -14.78 -0.16
N ILE A 19 4.56 -15.18 1.05
CA ILE A 19 5.90 -14.87 1.58
C ILE A 19 6.96 -15.62 0.79
N ASP A 20 6.76 -16.92 0.51
CA ASP A 20 7.67 -17.71 -0.33
C ASP A 20 7.81 -17.10 -1.73
N SER A 21 6.69 -16.68 -2.33
CA SER A 21 6.70 -16.01 -3.63
C SER A 21 7.51 -14.70 -3.58
N LEU A 22 7.32 -13.89 -2.52
CA LEU A 22 8.03 -12.63 -2.33
C LEU A 22 9.54 -12.87 -2.15
N VAL A 23 9.93 -13.81 -1.30
CA VAL A 23 11.34 -14.17 -1.04
C VAL A 23 12.02 -14.66 -2.33
N ASN A 24 11.28 -15.38 -3.18
CA ASN A 24 11.74 -15.79 -4.51
C ASN A 24 11.68 -14.67 -5.56
N GLY A 25 11.47 -13.42 -5.15
CA GLY A 25 11.54 -12.25 -6.02
C GLY A 25 10.27 -11.95 -6.81
N ASN A 26 9.14 -12.58 -6.49
CA ASN A 26 7.87 -12.34 -7.16
C ASN A 26 6.98 -11.39 -6.34
N PHE A 27 6.86 -10.14 -6.79
CA PHE A 27 5.95 -9.16 -6.21
C PHE A 27 4.55 -9.32 -6.80
N SER A 28 3.56 -9.55 -5.95
CA SER A 28 2.15 -9.64 -6.34
C SER A 28 1.38 -8.42 -5.85
N PHE A 29 0.94 -7.59 -6.77
CA PHE A 29 0.16 -6.39 -6.51
C PHE A 29 -1.33 -6.69 -6.61
N SER A 30 -2.10 -6.17 -5.69
CA SER A 30 -3.56 -6.14 -5.70
C SER A 30 -4.04 -4.70 -5.90
N CYS A 31 -5.29 -4.38 -5.66
CA CYS A 31 -5.79 -3.01 -5.74
C CYS A 31 -6.74 -2.69 -4.58
N VAL A 32 -7.02 -1.38 -4.40
CA VAL A 32 -7.90 -0.90 -3.33
C VAL A 32 -9.30 -1.49 -3.44
N GLY A 33 -9.86 -1.58 -4.64
CA GLY A 33 -11.19 -2.13 -4.86
C GLY A 33 -11.36 -3.56 -4.33
N LYS A 34 -10.31 -4.40 -4.48
CA LYS A 34 -10.32 -5.76 -3.92
C LYS A 34 -10.34 -5.76 -2.40
N PHE A 35 -9.56 -4.90 -1.75
CA PHE A 35 -9.55 -4.83 -0.29
C PHE A 35 -10.89 -4.36 0.26
N ILE A 36 -11.54 -3.39 -0.40
CA ILE A 36 -12.88 -2.94 -0.02
C ILE A 36 -13.90 -4.09 -0.12
N GLN A 37 -13.93 -4.82 -1.24
CA GLN A 37 -14.85 -5.96 -1.41
C GLN A 37 -14.57 -7.08 -0.41
N GLN A 38 -13.30 -7.37 -0.14
CA GLN A 38 -12.93 -8.38 0.85
C GLN A 38 -13.43 -7.98 2.24
N ALA A 39 -13.28 -6.71 2.62
CA ALA A 39 -13.79 -6.21 3.90
C ALA A 39 -15.32 -6.32 4.01
N GLN A 40 -16.03 -5.96 2.94
CA GLN A 40 -17.48 -6.11 2.88
C GLN A 40 -17.94 -7.58 3.03
N ALA A 41 -17.18 -8.50 2.43
CA ALA A 41 -17.51 -9.92 2.49
C ALA A 41 -17.15 -10.59 3.83
N THR A 42 -16.12 -10.13 4.52
CA THR A 42 -15.59 -10.78 5.73
C THR A 42 -15.85 -10.02 7.02
N GLY A 43 -16.32 -8.77 6.95
CA GLY A 43 -16.40 -7.85 8.09
C GLY A 43 -15.03 -7.37 8.59
N ASP A 44 -13.94 -7.70 7.88
CA ASP A 44 -12.57 -7.29 8.25
C ASP A 44 -12.33 -5.82 7.90
N THR A 45 -12.54 -4.95 8.88
CA THR A 45 -12.30 -3.51 8.74
C THR A 45 -10.83 -3.13 8.80
N VAL A 46 -9.95 -4.01 9.26
CA VAL A 46 -8.50 -3.74 9.40
C VAL A 46 -7.81 -3.66 8.05
N GLN A 47 -8.13 -4.58 7.14
CA GLN A 47 -7.62 -4.55 5.77
C GLN A 47 -8.44 -3.65 4.85
N GLY A 48 -9.72 -3.48 5.14
CA GLY A 48 -10.69 -2.77 4.32
C GLY A 48 -11.21 -1.51 4.98
N ASP A 49 -10.33 -0.56 5.29
CA ASP A 49 -10.75 0.77 5.71
C ASP A 49 -11.83 1.33 4.78
N SER A 50 -13.01 1.67 5.32
CA SER A 50 -14.16 2.18 4.56
C SER A 50 -13.87 3.49 3.81
N PHE A 51 -12.90 4.27 4.30
CA PHE A 51 -12.44 5.51 3.66
C PHE A 51 -11.32 5.30 2.63
N LYS A 52 -10.92 4.06 2.39
CA LYS A 52 -9.83 3.74 1.47
C LYS A 52 -10.12 4.20 0.04
N GLY A 53 -9.21 5.02 -0.51
CA GLY A 53 -9.33 5.55 -1.86
C GLY A 53 -10.29 6.73 -2.03
N TYR A 54 -10.95 7.20 -0.98
CA TYR A 54 -11.63 8.49 -1.03
C TYR A 54 -10.61 9.63 -0.96
N PHE A 55 -10.79 10.64 -1.81
CA PHE A 55 -9.95 11.84 -1.79
C PHE A 55 -10.65 13.02 -1.10
N ALA A 56 -11.95 12.93 -0.85
CA ALA A 56 -12.66 14.00 -0.16
C ALA A 56 -13.90 13.51 0.61
N ARG A 57 -14.18 14.18 1.71
CA ARG A 57 -15.44 14.20 2.45
C ARG A 57 -15.83 15.67 2.66
N LEU A 58 -16.82 16.14 1.91
CA LEU A 58 -17.20 17.54 1.84
C LEU A 58 -18.67 17.71 2.21
N LYS A 59 -19.06 18.85 2.77
CA LYS A 59 -20.48 19.21 2.96
C LYS A 59 -21.20 19.28 1.63
N LYS A 60 -22.50 19.02 1.64
CA LYS A 60 -23.34 19.00 0.42
C LYS A 60 -23.40 20.33 -0.33
N ASP A 61 -23.16 21.44 0.35
CA ASP A 61 -23.13 22.81 -0.19
C ASP A 61 -21.74 23.31 -0.58
N ASP A 62 -20.71 22.46 -0.45
CA ASP A 62 -19.33 22.84 -0.75
C ASP A 62 -19.12 23.05 -2.26
N LYS A 63 -18.58 24.22 -2.62
CA LYS A 63 -18.32 24.61 -4.02
C LYS A 63 -17.33 23.68 -4.73
N ARG A 64 -16.44 23.03 -3.97
CA ARG A 64 -15.47 22.04 -4.52
C ARG A 64 -16.17 20.84 -5.17
N LEU A 65 -17.39 20.48 -4.74
CA LEU A 65 -18.18 19.42 -5.36
C LEU A 65 -18.44 19.68 -6.84
N THR A 66 -18.88 20.89 -7.17
CA THR A 66 -19.15 21.30 -8.56
C THR A 66 -17.88 21.22 -9.41
N ILE A 67 -16.76 21.71 -8.87
CA ILE A 67 -15.46 21.67 -9.55
C ILE A 67 -15.03 20.22 -9.81
N MET A 68 -15.13 19.33 -8.80
CA MET A 68 -14.72 17.94 -8.95
C MET A 68 -15.61 17.17 -9.92
N ARG A 69 -16.93 17.38 -9.89
CA ARG A 69 -17.88 16.81 -10.85
C ARG A 69 -17.54 17.19 -12.29
N SER A 70 -17.22 18.45 -12.53
CA SER A 70 -16.82 18.93 -13.86
C SER A 70 -15.46 18.35 -14.30
N ARG A 71 -14.49 18.28 -13.38
CA ARG A 71 -13.14 17.85 -13.68
C ARG A 71 -13.00 16.34 -13.91
N LEU A 72 -13.63 15.53 -13.06
CA LEU A 72 -13.45 14.07 -13.04
C LEU A 72 -14.53 13.31 -13.81
N LYS A 73 -15.69 13.93 -14.03
CA LYS A 73 -16.79 13.37 -14.85
C LYS A 73 -17.05 11.88 -14.56
N ASP A 74 -16.84 11.04 -15.58
CA ASP A 74 -17.12 9.60 -15.53
C ASP A 74 -16.21 8.82 -14.57
N ASP A 75 -15.05 9.38 -14.20
CA ASP A 75 -14.14 8.79 -13.20
C ASP A 75 -14.58 9.04 -11.77
N LEU A 76 -15.53 9.97 -11.54
CA LEU A 76 -16.02 10.28 -10.21
C LEU A 76 -17.06 9.25 -9.74
N GLU A 77 -16.87 8.81 -8.50
CA GLU A 77 -17.84 8.06 -7.71
C GLU A 77 -18.19 8.87 -6.47
N GLU A 78 -19.49 9.04 -6.23
CA GLU A 78 -20.00 9.76 -5.08
C GLU A 78 -20.82 8.84 -4.19
N SER A 79 -20.70 9.01 -2.88
CA SER A 79 -21.60 8.39 -1.90
C SER A 79 -22.02 9.39 -0.84
N ASN A 80 -23.26 9.25 -0.34
CA ASN A 80 -23.76 10.08 0.72
C ASN A 80 -23.35 9.54 2.09
N ASP A 81 -22.92 10.45 2.96
CA ASP A 81 -22.56 10.18 4.36
C ASP A 81 -23.20 11.26 5.25
N GLY A 82 -24.47 11.11 5.55
CA GLY A 82 -25.25 12.09 6.28
C GLY A 82 -25.30 13.45 5.59
N ASN A 83 -24.71 14.48 6.22
CA ASN A 83 -24.61 15.84 5.66
C ASN A 83 -23.44 16.02 4.69
N TYR A 84 -22.66 14.97 4.46
CA TYR A 84 -21.46 14.99 3.63
C TYR A 84 -21.64 14.18 2.35
N VAL A 85 -20.77 14.48 1.38
CA VAL A 85 -20.57 13.70 0.18
C VAL A 85 -19.12 13.19 0.20
N LEU A 86 -18.96 11.89 0.05
CA LEU A 86 -17.66 11.24 -0.14
C LEU A 86 -17.36 11.15 -1.64
N LEU A 87 -16.16 11.55 -2.03
CA LEU A 87 -15.71 11.55 -3.42
C LEU A 87 -14.53 10.60 -3.61
N ARG A 88 -14.64 9.71 -4.59
CA ARG A 88 -13.60 8.75 -4.97
C ARG A 88 -13.44 8.69 -6.49
N ARG A 89 -12.23 8.43 -6.97
CA ARG A 89 -12.00 8.10 -8.38
C ARG A 89 -12.19 6.60 -8.59
N LYS A 90 -12.99 6.22 -9.61
CA LYS A 90 -13.16 4.81 -10.00
C LYS A 90 -11.83 4.21 -10.44
N SER A 91 -11.00 4.99 -11.15
CA SER A 91 -9.66 4.59 -11.58
C SER A 91 -8.75 4.25 -10.39
N ALA A 92 -8.84 4.94 -9.26
CA ALA A 92 -8.05 4.64 -8.07
C ALA A 92 -8.29 3.23 -7.52
N LEU A 93 -9.49 2.67 -7.75
CA LEU A 93 -9.85 1.33 -7.28
C LEU A 93 -9.07 0.21 -7.96
N THR A 94 -8.56 0.46 -9.17
CA THR A 94 -7.89 -0.53 -10.01
C THR A 94 -6.38 -0.35 -10.08
N VAL A 95 -5.82 0.70 -9.47
CA VAL A 95 -4.37 0.92 -9.39
C VAL A 95 -3.71 -0.22 -8.60
N PRO A 96 -2.71 -0.91 -9.17
CA PRO A 96 -1.98 -1.97 -8.47
C PRO A 96 -1.20 -1.42 -7.30
N ILE A 97 -1.42 -1.96 -6.10
CA ILE A 97 -0.73 -1.59 -4.87
C ILE A 97 -0.13 -2.81 -4.17
N PHE A 98 1.00 -2.60 -3.50
CA PHE A 98 1.65 -3.54 -2.60
C PHE A 98 1.86 -2.85 -1.26
N CYS A 99 1.29 -3.41 -0.20
CA CYS A 99 1.36 -2.87 1.15
C CYS A 99 2.40 -3.63 1.97
N ILE A 100 3.25 -2.90 2.65
CA ILE A 100 4.27 -3.45 3.54
C ILE A 100 4.38 -2.56 4.78
N TYR A 101 4.68 -3.14 5.92
CA TYR A 101 5.01 -2.41 7.13
C TYR A 101 6.42 -1.83 7.00
N GLY A 102 6.60 -0.52 7.19
CA GLY A 102 7.89 0.15 7.09
C GLY A 102 8.26 0.86 8.39
N TYR A 103 9.30 0.39 9.05
CA TYR A 103 9.82 0.99 10.26
C TYR A 103 10.93 1.99 9.96
N GLN A 104 10.73 3.25 10.34
CA GLN A 104 11.68 4.35 10.08
C GLN A 104 12.53 4.69 11.31
N CYS A 105 13.67 5.34 11.07
CA CYS A 105 14.53 5.81 12.15
C CYS A 105 13.84 6.75 13.14
N ILE A 106 12.89 7.55 12.66
CA ILE A 106 12.10 8.47 13.49
C ILE A 106 11.19 7.73 14.48
N ASP A 107 10.85 6.49 14.18
CA ASP A 107 9.98 5.65 15.04
C ASP A 107 10.81 4.91 16.12
N ALA A 108 12.16 5.04 16.08
CA ALA A 108 13.06 4.30 16.96
C ALA A 108 13.22 4.98 18.31
N VAL A 109 13.11 4.17 19.37
CA VAL A 109 13.59 4.59 20.69
C VAL A 109 15.09 4.26 20.77
N ASN A 110 15.94 5.28 20.83
CA ASN A 110 17.38 5.10 21.00
C ASN A 110 17.67 4.66 22.45
N GLU A 111 18.10 3.42 22.62
CA GLU A 111 18.74 3.00 23.86
C GLU A 111 20.22 3.38 23.81
N ALA A 112 20.76 3.90 24.93
CA ALA A 112 22.15 4.30 25.02
C ALA A 112 23.09 3.15 24.58
N PRO A 113 24.08 3.42 23.71
CA PRO A 113 24.93 2.38 23.17
C PRO A 113 25.83 1.79 24.26
N SER A 114 25.65 0.52 24.55
CA SER A 114 26.67 -0.27 25.22
C SER A 114 27.46 -1.02 24.15
N SER A 115 28.79 -0.84 24.13
CA SER A 115 29.70 -1.60 23.24
C SER A 115 29.71 -1.27 21.73
N GLY A 116 29.55 0.00 21.32
CA GLY A 116 29.74 0.41 19.92
C GLY A 116 28.68 -0.11 18.94
N LYS A 117 27.62 -0.77 19.42
CA LYS A 117 26.46 -1.21 18.64
C LYS A 117 25.23 -0.43 19.08
N THR A 118 24.54 0.22 18.15
CA THR A 118 23.25 0.85 18.42
C THR A 118 22.21 -0.25 18.55
N ARG A 119 21.57 -0.37 19.72
CA ARG A 119 20.41 -1.24 19.92
C ARG A 119 19.16 -0.41 19.69
N ILE A 120 18.34 -0.84 18.74
CA ILE A 120 17.05 -0.24 18.45
C ILE A 120 15.99 -1.18 19.00
N ARG A 121 15.14 -0.66 19.88
CA ARG A 121 13.98 -1.39 20.40
C ARG A 121 12.71 -0.79 19.80
N HIS A 122 11.86 -1.62 19.29
CA HIS A 122 10.54 -1.24 18.84
C HIS A 122 9.50 -2.18 19.44
N ASN A 123 8.45 -1.60 19.99
CA ASN A 123 7.30 -2.35 20.47
C ASN A 123 6.26 -2.38 19.34
N PHE A 124 6.07 -3.53 18.74
CA PHE A 124 4.97 -3.73 17.80
C PHE A 124 3.64 -3.64 18.51
N ASP A 125 2.70 -2.92 17.91
CA ASP A 125 1.33 -2.91 18.42
C ASP A 125 0.69 -4.29 18.23
N ALA A 126 0.11 -4.85 19.30
CA ALA A 126 -0.49 -6.17 19.27
C ALA A 126 -1.58 -6.31 18.19
N ARG A 127 -2.29 -5.22 17.89
CA ARG A 127 -3.31 -5.18 16.83
C ARG A 127 -2.79 -5.57 15.45
N LEU A 128 -1.48 -5.43 15.18
CA LEU A 128 -0.88 -5.94 13.93
C LEU A 128 -1.01 -7.46 13.82
N PHE A 129 -0.90 -8.15 14.95
CA PHE A 129 -0.96 -9.62 15.00
C PHE A 129 -2.40 -10.12 15.09
N ASP A 130 -3.29 -9.36 15.73
CA ASP A 130 -4.70 -9.73 15.90
C ASP A 130 -5.40 -9.90 14.54
N ALA A 131 -5.07 -9.06 13.56
CA ALA A 131 -5.59 -9.16 12.20
C ALA A 131 -5.29 -10.52 11.53
N PHE A 132 -4.31 -11.25 12.02
CA PHE A 132 -3.90 -12.56 11.53
C PHE A 132 -4.14 -13.68 12.54
N ALA A 133 -4.61 -13.39 13.76
CA ALA A 133 -4.69 -14.35 14.87
C ALA A 133 -5.46 -15.61 14.49
N ASN A 134 -6.59 -15.47 13.80
CA ASN A 134 -7.41 -16.60 13.36
C ASN A 134 -6.74 -17.48 12.30
N LYS A 135 -5.71 -16.98 11.61
CA LYS A 135 -4.95 -17.71 10.58
C LYS A 135 -3.67 -18.33 11.13
N TRP A 136 -3.17 -17.87 12.28
CA TRP A 136 -1.90 -18.36 12.85
C TRP A 136 -2.07 -19.66 13.64
N ASN A 137 -3.20 -19.81 14.33
CA ASN A 137 -3.42 -20.87 15.30
C ASN A 137 -4.39 -21.97 14.83
N SER A 138 -4.88 -21.89 13.61
CA SER A 138 -5.85 -22.86 13.12
C SER A 138 -5.16 -24.11 12.59
N SER A 139 -5.34 -25.22 13.28
CA SER A 139 -4.96 -26.55 12.78
C SER A 139 -5.72 -27.00 11.52
N ILE A 140 -6.75 -26.22 11.14
CA ILE A 140 -7.62 -26.45 9.98
C ILE A 140 -7.07 -25.78 8.71
N VAL A 141 -6.12 -24.84 8.86
CA VAL A 141 -5.55 -24.11 7.72
C VAL A 141 -4.39 -24.90 7.13
N ALA A 142 -4.42 -25.17 5.82
CA ALA A 142 -3.32 -25.77 5.10
C ALA A 142 -2.02 -24.98 5.31
N ASP A 143 -0.87 -25.67 5.38
CA ASP A 143 0.43 -25.07 5.74
C ASP A 143 0.79 -23.87 4.87
N ASP A 144 0.51 -23.93 3.58
CA ASP A 144 0.76 -22.85 2.62
C ASP A 144 -0.12 -21.60 2.83
N ARG A 145 -1.22 -21.74 3.59
CA ARG A 145 -2.17 -20.66 3.93
C ARG A 145 -1.99 -20.12 5.34
N ARG A 146 -1.09 -20.69 6.13
CA ARG A 146 -0.79 -20.16 7.46
C ARG A 146 -0.26 -18.75 7.34
N ALA A 147 -0.69 -17.90 8.27
CA ALA A 147 -0.15 -16.56 8.38
C ALA A 147 1.31 -16.64 8.84
N THR A 148 2.15 -15.86 8.21
CA THR A 148 3.56 -15.74 8.55
C THR A 148 4.06 -14.34 8.21
N TYR A 149 5.32 -14.08 8.46
CA TYR A 149 5.95 -12.81 8.13
C TYR A 149 7.37 -13.01 7.65
N VAL A 150 7.87 -12.00 6.94
CA VAL A 150 9.28 -11.87 6.61
C VAL A 150 9.77 -10.49 7.03
N ILE A 151 10.98 -10.45 7.59
CA ILE A 151 11.69 -9.21 7.93
C ILE A 151 12.73 -8.98 6.84
N LEU A 152 12.70 -7.81 6.24
CA LEU A 152 13.56 -7.43 5.14
C LEU A 152 14.44 -6.24 5.54
N GLN A 153 15.72 -6.33 5.21
CA GLN A 153 16.64 -5.21 5.37
C GLN A 153 16.24 -4.06 4.45
N ALA A 154 16.13 -2.84 5.00
CA ALA A 154 15.56 -1.70 4.28
C ALA A 154 16.31 -1.35 2.99
N ARG A 155 17.65 -1.27 3.03
CA ARG A 155 18.46 -0.95 1.85
C ARG A 155 18.34 -2.00 0.75
N ALA A 156 18.42 -3.28 1.12
CA ALA A 156 18.30 -4.38 0.16
C ALA A 156 16.89 -4.40 -0.49
N PHE A 157 15.84 -4.20 0.31
CA PHE A 157 14.48 -4.08 -0.19
C PHE A 157 14.32 -2.88 -1.14
N ALA A 158 14.84 -1.69 -0.79
CA ALA A 158 14.80 -0.52 -1.65
C ALA A 158 15.51 -0.75 -2.99
N ASN A 159 16.63 -1.48 -3.01
CA ASN A 159 17.30 -1.88 -4.23
C ASN A 159 16.41 -2.77 -5.12
N ARG A 160 15.67 -3.73 -4.52
CA ARG A 160 14.71 -4.57 -5.27
C ARG A 160 13.57 -3.74 -5.88
N ILE A 161 13.08 -2.73 -5.16
CA ILE A 161 12.08 -1.80 -5.71
C ILE A 161 12.67 -1.00 -6.88
N ALA A 162 13.92 -0.56 -6.79
CA ALA A 162 14.60 0.11 -7.89
C ALA A 162 14.76 -0.80 -9.13
N GLU A 163 15.18 -2.06 -8.94
CA GLU A 163 15.26 -3.06 -10.01
C GLU A 163 13.89 -3.29 -10.68
N MET A 164 12.83 -3.39 -9.88
CA MET A 164 11.46 -3.55 -10.37
C MET A 164 11.05 -2.36 -11.25
N ARG A 165 11.30 -1.13 -10.77
CA ARG A 165 11.04 0.10 -11.52
C ARG A 165 11.80 0.11 -12.84
N ASP A 166 13.09 -0.20 -12.83
CA ASP A 166 13.95 -0.15 -14.01
C ASP A 166 13.58 -1.23 -15.02
N LYS A 167 13.15 -2.40 -14.56
CA LYS A 167 12.62 -3.47 -15.41
C LYS A 167 11.31 -3.06 -16.09
N GLU A 168 10.38 -2.48 -15.34
CA GLU A 168 9.12 -1.97 -15.89
C GLU A 168 9.38 -0.85 -16.89
N LEU A 169 10.28 0.07 -16.58
CA LEU A 169 10.71 1.14 -17.49
C LEU A 169 11.30 0.57 -18.80
N LYS A 170 12.18 -0.44 -18.73
CA LYS A 170 12.75 -1.09 -19.92
C LYS A 170 11.69 -1.79 -20.76
N ASN A 171 10.73 -2.47 -20.13
CA ASN A 171 9.62 -3.12 -20.84
C ASN A 171 8.78 -2.12 -21.59
N MET A 172 8.54 -0.98 -21.00
CA MET A 172 7.79 0.11 -21.56
C MET A 172 8.51 0.75 -22.75
N LEU A 173 9.81 1.04 -22.65
CA LEU A 173 10.60 1.59 -23.75
C LEU A 173 10.58 0.67 -24.98
N LYS A 174 10.55 -0.66 -24.76
CA LYS A 174 10.36 -1.64 -25.84
C LYS A 174 8.97 -1.53 -26.48
N LYS A 175 7.93 -1.29 -25.68
CA LYS A 175 6.55 -1.12 -26.18
C LYS A 175 6.37 0.21 -26.89
N GLN A 176 6.95 1.30 -26.38
CA GLN A 176 6.88 2.65 -26.96
C GLN A 176 7.54 2.75 -28.35
N ARG A 177 8.62 2.01 -28.60
CA ARG A 177 9.22 1.92 -29.95
C ARG A 177 8.21 1.41 -30.98
N ARG A 178 7.19 0.65 -30.57
CA ARG A 178 6.13 0.13 -31.45
C ARG A 178 4.93 1.07 -31.57
N GLU A 179 4.60 1.85 -30.54
CA GLU A 179 3.32 2.58 -30.44
C GLU A 179 3.44 4.11 -30.36
N ARG A 180 4.65 4.69 -30.25
CA ARG A 180 4.92 6.14 -30.11
C ARG A 180 4.03 6.88 -29.06
N LYS A 181 3.49 6.21 -28.08
CA LYS A 181 2.73 6.82 -26.98
C LYS A 181 3.51 6.71 -25.68
N ALA A 182 3.86 7.87 -25.12
CA ALA A 182 4.66 8.00 -23.94
C ALA A 182 3.79 8.01 -22.68
N LEU A 183 3.79 6.93 -21.93
CA LEU A 183 3.50 6.97 -20.49
C LEU A 183 4.45 6.02 -19.79
N ALA A 184 5.33 6.60 -18.97
CA ALA A 184 6.26 5.80 -18.19
C ALA A 184 5.48 5.09 -17.07
N ASN A 185 5.47 3.75 -17.05
CA ASN A 185 4.95 3.00 -15.92
C ASN A 185 5.77 3.37 -14.67
N ARG A 186 5.36 4.42 -13.98
CA ARG A 186 6.01 4.87 -12.76
C ARG A 186 5.76 3.84 -11.66
N VAL A 187 6.78 3.58 -10.89
CA VAL A 187 6.65 2.89 -9.62
C VAL A 187 6.87 3.91 -8.53
N LEU A 188 5.83 4.18 -7.77
CA LEU A 188 5.87 5.08 -6.63
C LEU A 188 5.86 4.28 -5.35
N ALA A 189 6.51 4.81 -4.33
CA ALA A 189 6.52 4.20 -3.01
C ALA A 189 6.57 5.31 -1.96
N ASP A 190 5.64 5.26 -1.01
CA ASP A 190 5.57 6.22 0.07
C ASP A 190 4.89 5.65 1.31
N ARG A 191 5.14 6.29 2.45
CA ARG A 191 4.50 5.98 3.72
C ARG A 191 3.08 6.52 3.73
N ILE A 192 2.17 5.76 4.32
CA ILE A 192 0.79 6.21 4.54
C ILE A 192 0.75 7.36 5.54
N GLN A 193 0.00 8.38 5.20
CA GLN A 193 -0.38 9.48 6.08
C GLN A 193 -1.68 9.09 6.80
N TYR A 194 -1.65 9.14 8.13
CA TYR A 194 -2.79 8.78 8.98
C TYR A 194 -3.45 10.07 9.49
N ASP A 195 -4.11 10.76 8.59
CA ASP A 195 -4.64 12.11 8.78
C ASP A 195 -6.15 12.23 8.51
N ILE A 196 -6.82 11.14 8.09
CA ILE A 196 -8.26 11.15 7.89
C ILE A 196 -8.97 10.98 9.23
N ASP A 197 -9.71 12.02 9.64
CA ASP A 197 -10.72 11.95 10.69
C ASP A 197 -12.09 11.64 10.05
N GLU A 198 -12.71 10.53 10.41
CA GLU A 198 -14.02 10.13 9.91
C GLU A 198 -15.16 11.07 10.31
N ARG A 199 -14.95 11.91 11.33
CA ARG A 199 -15.94 12.90 11.82
C ARG A 199 -15.81 14.24 11.11
N GLY A 200 -14.66 14.52 10.53
CA GLY A 200 -14.30 15.79 9.92
C GLY A 200 -14.46 15.81 8.39
N GLU A 201 -14.29 17.01 7.85
CA GLU A 201 -14.07 17.18 6.42
C GLU A 201 -12.61 16.91 6.08
N PHE A 202 -12.36 16.32 4.92
CA PHE A 202 -11.02 16.24 4.36
C PHE A 202 -11.05 16.46 2.85
N PHE A 203 -9.93 16.90 2.31
CA PHE A 203 -9.76 17.07 0.87
C PHE A 203 -8.30 16.84 0.48
N ILE A 204 -8.07 15.80 -0.30
CA ILE A 204 -6.78 15.46 -0.90
C ILE A 204 -6.89 15.85 -2.38
N ASN A 205 -6.06 16.78 -2.85
CA ASN A 205 -6.14 17.23 -4.25
C ASN A 205 -5.81 16.05 -5.20
N PRO A 206 -6.78 15.57 -6.00
CA PRO A 206 -6.54 14.44 -6.88
C PRO A 206 -5.59 14.83 -8.02
N THR A 207 -4.51 14.07 -8.16
CA THR A 207 -3.51 14.18 -9.23
C THR A 207 -3.30 12.83 -9.91
N ASP A 208 -2.55 12.79 -11.02
CA ASP A 208 -2.23 11.55 -11.73
C ASP A 208 -1.35 10.58 -10.91
N ASN A 209 -0.86 11.01 -9.74
CA ASN A 209 -0.13 10.17 -8.81
C ASN A 209 -1.01 9.46 -7.78
N TYR A 210 -2.32 9.66 -7.81
CA TYR A 210 -3.27 9.05 -6.87
C TYR A 210 -2.89 9.23 -5.38
N PRO A 211 -2.69 10.48 -4.91
CA PRO A 211 -2.28 10.72 -3.51
C PRO A 211 -3.27 10.13 -2.50
N GLU A 212 -4.56 10.01 -2.83
CA GLU A 212 -5.57 9.41 -1.98
C GLU A 212 -5.29 7.93 -1.63
N LEU A 213 -4.42 7.27 -2.39
CA LEU A 213 -3.96 5.92 -2.05
C LEU A 213 -2.98 5.92 -0.87
N LEU A 214 -2.45 7.09 -0.49
CA LEU A 214 -1.47 7.25 0.59
C LEU A 214 -2.08 7.78 1.89
N HIS A 215 -3.40 7.86 2.00
CA HIS A 215 -4.09 8.34 3.19
C HIS A 215 -4.95 7.24 3.82
N LYS A 216 -5.03 7.24 5.14
CA LYS A 216 -5.87 6.37 5.97
C LYS A 216 -6.41 7.12 7.18
N ARG A 217 -7.41 6.53 7.83
CA ARG A 217 -7.90 7.01 9.12
C ARG A 217 -6.81 6.93 10.20
N CYS A 218 -6.82 7.91 11.10
CA CYS A 218 -5.84 8.04 12.20
C CYS A 218 -5.77 6.79 13.08
N GLU A 219 -6.87 6.07 13.26
CA GLU A 219 -6.95 4.86 14.10
C GLU A 219 -6.05 3.71 13.60
N TYR A 220 -5.65 3.73 12.32
CA TYR A 220 -4.76 2.73 11.72
C TYR A 220 -3.28 3.10 11.77
N ALA A 221 -2.90 4.18 12.47
CA ALA A 221 -1.50 4.64 12.54
C ALA A 221 -0.53 3.57 13.05
N TYR A 222 -1.01 2.63 13.88
CA TYR A 222 -0.23 1.50 14.36
C TYR A 222 0.27 0.56 13.25
N GLN A 223 -0.29 0.65 12.04
CA GLN A 223 0.10 -0.21 10.91
C GLN A 223 1.41 0.22 10.25
N TYR A 224 1.89 1.45 10.45
CA TYR A 224 3.14 1.97 9.82
C TYR A 224 3.29 1.56 8.36
N GLU A 225 2.18 1.59 7.60
CA GLU A 225 2.11 1.05 6.25
C GLU A 225 2.89 1.93 5.27
N THR A 226 3.65 1.28 4.41
CA THR A 226 4.25 1.85 3.21
C THR A 226 3.58 1.20 2.00
N ARG A 227 3.22 1.99 0.99
CA ARG A 227 2.65 1.50 -0.27
C ARG A 227 3.60 1.69 -1.41
N ILE A 228 3.70 0.65 -2.23
CA ILE A 228 4.35 0.66 -3.53
C ILE A 228 3.23 0.47 -4.55
N TYR A 229 3.16 1.32 -5.57
CA TYR A 229 2.06 1.29 -6.53
C TYR A 229 2.46 1.81 -7.91
N PHE A 230 1.65 1.47 -8.91
CA PHE A 230 1.83 1.83 -10.30
C PHE A 230 0.71 2.77 -10.76
N PRO A 231 0.86 4.10 -10.69
CA PRO A 231 -0.22 5.04 -11.00
C PRO A 231 -0.67 5.00 -12.47
N ASP A 232 0.21 4.56 -13.37
CA ASP A 232 -0.06 4.53 -14.81
C ASP A 232 -0.63 3.17 -15.28
N ILE A 233 -0.90 2.25 -14.35
CA ILE A 233 -1.44 0.92 -14.64
C ILE A 233 -2.79 0.78 -13.94
N HIS A 234 -3.76 0.26 -14.69
CA HIS A 234 -5.06 -0.14 -14.17
C HIS A 234 -5.28 -1.62 -14.44
N LEU A 235 -5.71 -2.34 -13.42
CA LEU A 235 -6.15 -3.73 -13.57
C LEU A 235 -7.48 -3.73 -14.32
N SER A 236 -7.66 -4.68 -15.24
CA SER A 236 -8.91 -4.81 -16.01
C SER A 236 -10.10 -5.20 -15.11
N HIS A 237 -9.79 -5.90 -14.02
CA HIS A 237 -10.76 -6.27 -12.99
C HIS A 237 -10.11 -6.17 -11.59
N ILE A 238 -10.88 -5.80 -10.57
CA ILE A 238 -10.36 -5.68 -9.18
C ILE A 238 -9.84 -7.00 -8.59
N PHE A 239 -10.21 -8.14 -9.16
CA PHE A 239 -9.66 -9.44 -8.77
C PHE A 239 -8.36 -9.80 -9.48
N ASP A 240 -8.00 -9.05 -10.51
CA ASP A 240 -6.73 -9.25 -11.20
C ASP A 240 -5.56 -8.89 -10.30
N ARG A 241 -4.38 -9.37 -10.68
CA ARG A 241 -3.13 -9.06 -10.01
C ARG A 241 -2.07 -8.72 -11.03
N LYS A 242 -1.23 -7.74 -10.71
CA LYS A 242 0.00 -7.50 -11.42
C LYS A 242 1.13 -8.23 -10.70
N SER A 243 1.75 -9.17 -11.38
CA SER A 243 2.95 -9.83 -10.88
C SER A 243 4.18 -9.24 -11.55
N VAL A 244 5.18 -8.90 -10.75
CA VAL A 244 6.47 -8.39 -11.21
C VAL A 244 7.56 -9.25 -10.59
N ALA A 245 8.36 -9.89 -11.44
CA ALA A 245 9.50 -10.68 -11.02
C ALA A 245 10.77 -9.82 -11.04
N VAL A 246 11.55 -9.91 -9.97
CA VAL A 246 12.89 -9.34 -9.80
C VAL A 246 13.84 -10.45 -9.40
N SER A 247 15.10 -10.14 -9.11
CA SER A 247 16.00 -11.12 -8.50
C SER A 247 15.45 -11.54 -7.13
N ALA A 248 15.59 -12.81 -6.79
CA ALA A 248 15.20 -13.31 -5.47
C ALA A 248 15.93 -12.55 -4.35
N PHE A 249 15.34 -12.49 -3.18
CA PHE A 249 16.03 -12.00 -2.00
C PHE A 249 17.10 -13.02 -1.58
N ASP A 250 18.34 -12.56 -1.49
CA ASP A 250 19.42 -13.36 -0.91
C ASP A 250 19.41 -13.26 0.63
N LYS A 251 20.32 -13.97 1.28
CA LYS A 251 20.43 -13.97 2.74
C LYS A 251 20.73 -12.59 3.34
N SER A 252 21.31 -11.67 2.57
CA SER A 252 21.58 -10.30 3.02
C SER A 252 20.33 -9.43 3.06
N CYS A 253 19.27 -9.81 2.36
CA CYS A 253 17.99 -9.12 2.35
C CYS A 253 17.04 -9.58 3.46
N LEU A 254 17.28 -10.77 4.01
CA LEU A 254 16.45 -11.37 5.07
C LEU A 254 17.11 -11.11 6.43
N LEU A 255 16.32 -10.78 7.44
CA LEU A 255 16.75 -10.59 8.83
C LEU A 255 16.14 -11.65 9.73
#